data_5918d56e41e870889265397c659e88c8
#
_entry.id   5918d56e41e870889265397c659e88c8
#
_cell.length_a   1.000
_cell.length_b   1.000
_cell.length_c   1.000
_cell.angle_alpha   90.00
_cell.angle_beta   90.00
_cell.angle_gamma   90.00
#
_symmetry.space_group_name_H-M   'P 1'
#
loop_
_entity.id
_entity.type
_entity.pdbx_description
1 polymer ?
#
loop_
_entity_poly.entity_id
_entity_poly.type
_entity_poly.pdbx_seq_one_letter_code
_entity_poly.pdbx_strand_id
1 'polypeptide(L)'
;MIDTALRAELKNALIKQELSGGGWSYGLPATQAALEPTCLALLALRWDSSPARALGLEFLLGMQNPDGSWPAFRGDDCEGSGLTALAVIALINNGEMALQTERGVEWLLRLKG
;
A
#
# COMPACT_ATOMS: atom_id res chain seq x y z
N MET A 1 -14.87 15.31 12.75
CA MET A 1 -15.39 14.66 11.53
C MET A 1 -15.01 15.49 10.31
N ILE A 2 -14.53 14.85 9.27
CA ILE A 2 -14.10 15.55 8.07
C ILE A 2 -15.29 15.92 7.21
N ASP A 3 -15.34 17.19 6.79
CA ASP A 3 -16.33 17.71 5.88
C ASP A 3 -16.28 16.94 4.54
N THR A 4 -17.43 16.75 3.91
CA THR A 4 -17.53 16.03 2.64
C THR A 4 -16.70 16.71 1.55
N ALA A 5 -16.73 18.05 1.48
CA ALA A 5 -15.93 18.77 0.48
C ALA A 5 -14.44 18.58 0.70
N LEU A 6 -14.00 18.64 1.95
CA LEU A 6 -12.59 18.43 2.28
C LEU A 6 -12.17 17.00 1.95
N ARG A 7 -13.02 16.03 2.23
CA ARG A 7 -12.73 14.63 1.90
C ARG A 7 -12.54 14.46 0.40
N ALA A 8 -13.39 15.08 -0.41
CA ALA A 8 -13.27 15.01 -1.87
C ALA A 8 -11.97 15.64 -2.35
N GLU A 9 -11.58 16.76 -1.74
CA GLU A 9 -10.32 17.43 -2.11
C GLU A 9 -9.12 16.55 -1.80
N LEU A 10 -9.12 15.90 -0.62
CA LEU A 10 -8.03 15.01 -0.23
C LEU A 10 -7.94 13.80 -1.16
N LYS A 11 -9.09 13.23 -1.49
CA LYS A 11 -9.14 12.10 -2.42
C LYS A 11 -8.57 12.49 -3.77
N ASN A 12 -8.99 13.63 -4.30
CA ASN A 12 -8.51 14.08 -5.61
C ASN A 12 -7.01 14.36 -5.59
N ALA A 13 -6.51 14.92 -4.49
CA ALA A 13 -5.08 15.16 -4.35
C ALA A 13 -4.30 13.85 -4.37
N LEU A 14 -4.78 12.84 -3.66
CA LEU A 14 -4.13 11.53 -3.65
C LEU A 14 -4.11 10.90 -5.03
N ILE A 15 -5.23 10.97 -5.75
CA ILE A 15 -5.32 10.40 -7.08
C ILE A 15 -4.30 11.07 -8.02
N LYS A 16 -4.16 12.39 -7.92
CA LYS A 16 -3.22 13.12 -8.76
C LYS A 16 -1.76 12.81 -8.43
N GLN A 17 -1.48 12.46 -7.20
CA GLN A 17 -0.10 12.21 -6.76
C GLN A 17 0.38 10.80 -7.04
N GLU A 18 -0.52 9.90 -7.43
CA GLU A 18 -0.11 8.53 -7.74
C GLU A 18 0.84 8.51 -8.93
N LEU A 19 1.90 7.71 -8.81
CA LEU A 19 2.87 7.57 -9.89
C LEU A 19 2.28 6.75 -11.04
N SER A 20 2.78 6.97 -12.25
CA SER A 20 2.21 6.34 -13.45
C SER A 20 2.23 4.82 -13.41
N GLY A 21 3.19 4.23 -12.71
CA GLY A 21 3.27 2.78 -12.53
C GLY A 21 2.51 2.27 -11.33
N GLY A 22 1.78 3.13 -10.65
CA GLY A 22 1.09 2.80 -9.42
C GLY A 22 1.92 3.12 -8.19
N GLY A 23 1.22 3.33 -7.07
CA GLY A 23 1.89 3.62 -5.82
C GLY A 23 2.19 5.09 -5.61
N TRP A 24 2.64 5.41 -4.41
CA TRP A 24 2.90 6.78 -3.98
C TRP A 24 4.31 6.90 -3.41
N SER A 25 4.95 8.04 -3.61
CA SER A 25 6.28 8.30 -3.06
C SER A 25 6.17 9.07 -1.75
N TYR A 26 7.31 9.15 -1.03
CA TYR A 26 7.34 9.91 0.24
C TYR A 26 7.16 11.41 0.04
N GLY A 27 7.55 11.94 -1.09
CA GLY A 27 7.42 13.38 -1.29
C GLY A 27 7.99 13.80 -2.64
N LEU A 28 8.56 15.00 -2.66
CA LEU A 28 9.11 15.55 -3.89
C LEU A 28 10.63 15.53 -3.87
N PRO A 29 11.26 15.22 -5.01
CA PRO A 29 10.61 14.80 -6.25
C PRO A 29 10.00 13.42 -6.14
N ALA A 30 8.84 13.22 -6.77
CA ALA A 30 8.11 11.95 -6.70
C ALA A 30 8.70 10.99 -7.74
N THR A 31 9.83 10.39 -7.41
CA THR A 31 10.58 9.56 -8.37
C THR A 31 10.40 8.06 -8.17
N GLN A 32 10.05 7.64 -6.98
CA GLN A 32 9.97 6.21 -6.67
C GLN A 32 8.86 5.96 -5.66
N ALA A 33 7.99 5.01 -5.98
CA ALA A 33 6.94 4.61 -5.05
C ALA A 33 7.56 3.85 -3.87
N ALA A 34 7.00 4.07 -2.69
CA ALA A 34 7.46 3.42 -1.47
C ALA A 34 6.28 2.75 -0.79
N LEU A 35 6.57 1.75 0.02
CA LEU A 35 5.52 0.97 0.67
C LEU A 35 4.65 1.79 1.59
N GLU A 36 5.26 2.53 2.51
CA GLU A 36 4.50 3.24 3.53
C GLU A 36 3.50 4.25 2.94
N PRO A 37 3.93 5.19 2.08
CA PRO A 37 2.96 6.14 1.52
C PRO A 37 1.91 5.44 0.65
N THR A 38 2.27 4.34 -0.01
CA THR A 38 1.32 3.59 -0.82
C THR A 38 0.24 2.97 0.07
N CYS A 39 0.63 2.35 1.17
CA CYS A 39 -0.33 1.75 2.09
C CYS A 39 -1.24 2.80 2.72
N LEU A 40 -0.69 3.95 3.11
CA LEU A 40 -1.48 5.01 3.71
C LEU A 40 -2.48 5.58 2.71
N ALA A 41 -2.06 5.77 1.46
CA ALA A 41 -2.96 6.25 0.42
C ALA A 41 -4.08 5.25 0.15
N LEU A 42 -3.75 3.95 0.08
CA LEU A 42 -4.74 2.92 -0.14
C LEU A 42 -5.73 2.81 1.01
N LEU A 43 -5.28 3.02 2.25
CA LEU A 43 -6.18 3.05 3.39
C LEU A 43 -7.14 4.24 3.28
N ALA A 44 -6.65 5.39 2.83
CA ALA A 44 -7.49 6.56 2.63
C ALA A 44 -8.50 6.36 1.51
N LEU A 45 -8.14 5.58 0.48
CA LEU A 45 -8.98 5.32 -0.68
C LEU A 45 -9.75 4.00 -0.59
N ARG A 46 -9.79 3.36 0.57
CA ARG A 46 -10.22 1.97 0.68
C ARG A 46 -11.63 1.66 0.16
N TRP A 47 -12.48 2.65 0.09
CA TRP A 47 -13.83 2.44 -0.45
C TRP A 47 -14.08 3.20 -1.74
N ASP A 48 -13.04 3.75 -2.32
CA ASP A 48 -13.15 4.49 -3.56
C ASP A 48 -13.15 3.54 -4.75
N SER A 49 -13.92 3.86 -5.77
CA SER A 49 -14.01 3.02 -6.96
C SER A 49 -13.10 3.50 -8.09
N SER A 50 -12.23 4.47 -7.81
CA SER A 50 -11.37 5.04 -8.86
C SER A 50 -10.33 4.03 -9.37
N PRO A 51 -9.88 4.18 -10.61
CA PRO A 51 -8.79 3.35 -11.14
C PRO A 51 -7.49 3.52 -10.35
N ALA A 52 -7.30 4.65 -9.69
CA ALA A 52 -6.10 4.90 -8.89
C ALA A 52 -5.97 3.87 -7.77
N ARG A 53 -7.08 3.53 -7.12
CA ARG A 53 -7.07 2.51 -6.07
C ARG A 53 -6.65 1.15 -6.63
N ALA A 54 -7.23 0.75 -7.75
CA ALA A 54 -6.93 -0.54 -8.37
C ALA A 54 -5.45 -0.63 -8.78
N LEU A 55 -4.93 0.43 -9.37
CA LEU A 55 -3.53 0.46 -9.79
C LEU A 55 -2.60 0.41 -8.58
N GLY A 56 -2.95 1.12 -7.52
CA GLY A 56 -2.16 1.09 -6.29
C GLY A 56 -2.14 -0.29 -5.63
N LEU A 57 -3.28 -0.97 -5.64
CA LEU A 57 -3.35 -2.34 -5.10
C LEU A 57 -2.49 -3.30 -5.91
N GLU A 58 -2.53 -3.20 -7.24
CA GLU A 58 -1.66 -4.01 -8.09
C GLU A 58 -0.20 -3.77 -7.77
N PHE A 59 0.17 -2.51 -7.60
CA PHE A 59 1.54 -2.17 -7.27
C PHE A 59 1.95 -2.79 -5.94
N LEU A 60 1.08 -2.68 -4.92
CA LEU A 60 1.37 -3.23 -3.60
C LEU A 60 1.55 -4.74 -3.65
N LEU A 61 0.64 -5.44 -4.32
CA LEU A 61 0.74 -6.89 -4.44
C LEU A 61 2.03 -7.30 -5.15
N GLY A 62 2.45 -6.53 -6.15
CA GLY A 62 3.66 -6.83 -6.91
C GLY A 62 4.95 -6.56 -6.16
N MET A 63 4.90 -5.85 -5.03
CA MET A 63 6.09 -5.56 -4.25
C MET A 63 6.49 -6.67 -3.28
N GLN A 64 5.60 -7.63 -3.05
CA GLN A 64 5.85 -8.66 -2.03
C GLN A 64 7.10 -9.47 -2.32
N ASN A 65 7.90 -9.70 -1.29
CA ASN A 65 9.07 -10.56 -1.39
C ASN A 65 8.66 -12.02 -1.47
N PRO A 66 9.53 -12.90 -2.02
CA PRO A 66 9.20 -14.33 -2.11
C PRO A 66 8.87 -14.99 -0.78
N ASP A 67 9.38 -14.46 0.33
CA ASP A 67 9.13 -15.04 1.65
C ASP A 67 7.80 -14.59 2.26
N GLY A 68 7.10 -13.69 1.62
CA GLY A 68 5.82 -13.18 2.09
C GLY A 68 5.88 -11.81 2.75
N SER A 69 7.08 -11.28 2.98
CA SER A 69 7.24 -9.95 3.57
C SER A 69 7.16 -8.86 2.51
N TRP A 70 7.11 -7.61 2.94
CA TRP A 70 7.11 -6.47 2.05
C TRP A 70 8.31 -5.57 2.33
N PRO A 71 9.04 -5.13 1.28
CA PRO A 71 10.15 -4.21 1.45
C PRO A 71 9.67 -2.76 1.46
N ALA A 72 10.53 -1.83 1.86
CA ALA A 72 10.20 -0.41 1.84
C ALA A 72 10.09 0.12 0.41
N PHE A 73 10.93 -0.38 -0.48
CA PHE A 73 10.99 0.00 -1.89
C PHE A 73 11.13 -1.26 -2.72
N ARG A 74 10.67 -1.20 -3.97
CA ARG A 74 10.85 -2.33 -4.88
C ARG A 74 12.36 -2.58 -5.06
N GLY A 75 12.76 -3.81 -4.84
CA GLY A 75 14.16 -4.20 -4.95
C GLY A 75 15.00 -4.02 -3.69
N ASP A 76 14.39 -3.53 -2.63
CA ASP A 76 15.06 -3.41 -1.33
C ASP A 76 15.13 -4.78 -0.67
N ASP A 77 16.31 -5.14 -0.17
CA ASP A 77 16.50 -6.44 0.47
C ASP A 77 16.24 -6.43 1.96
N CYS A 78 15.95 -5.28 2.53
CA CYS A 78 15.75 -5.17 3.96
C CYS A 78 14.45 -5.81 4.39
N GLU A 79 14.51 -6.64 5.42
CA GLU A 79 13.30 -7.19 6.04
C GLU A 79 12.66 -6.12 6.89
N GLY A 80 11.37 -5.96 6.71
CA GLY A 80 10.67 -4.94 7.48
C GLY A 80 9.41 -5.48 8.09
N SER A 81 9.48 -5.95 9.35
CA SER A 81 8.30 -6.53 9.98
C SER A 81 7.16 -5.52 10.12
N GLY A 82 7.49 -4.28 10.49
CA GLY A 82 6.47 -3.24 10.60
C GLY A 82 5.84 -2.90 9.27
N LEU A 83 6.64 -2.90 8.21
CA LEU A 83 6.15 -2.61 6.88
C LEU A 83 5.25 -3.72 6.36
N THR A 84 5.59 -4.98 6.66
CA THR A 84 4.74 -6.09 6.27
C THR A 84 3.38 -6.02 6.97
N ALA A 85 3.36 -5.66 8.25
CA ALA A 85 2.10 -5.48 8.97
C ALA A 85 1.24 -4.39 8.33
N LEU A 86 1.87 -3.28 7.95
CA LEU A 86 1.16 -2.19 7.30
C LEU A 86 0.57 -2.61 5.96
N ALA A 87 1.34 -3.36 5.17
CA ALA A 87 0.87 -3.87 3.88
C ALA A 87 -0.35 -4.79 4.06
N VAL A 88 -0.28 -5.69 5.04
CA VAL A 88 -1.39 -6.61 5.32
C VAL A 88 -2.63 -5.84 5.75
N ILE A 89 -2.47 -4.84 6.61
CA ILE A 89 -3.60 -4.01 7.07
C ILE A 89 -4.24 -3.29 5.89
N ALA A 90 -3.41 -2.70 5.00
CA ALA A 90 -3.93 -1.99 3.84
C ALA A 90 -4.70 -2.93 2.92
N LEU A 91 -4.17 -4.13 2.68
CA LEU A 91 -4.82 -5.11 1.81
C LEU A 91 -6.15 -5.59 2.39
N ILE A 92 -6.16 -5.95 3.67
CA ILE A 92 -7.38 -6.43 4.32
C ILE A 92 -8.47 -5.35 4.29
N ASN A 93 -8.10 -4.10 4.58
CA ASN A 93 -9.06 -3.01 4.58
C ASN A 93 -9.56 -2.65 3.19
N ASN A 94 -8.88 -3.10 2.15
CA ASN A 94 -9.32 -2.94 0.78
C ASN A 94 -10.04 -4.18 0.25
N GLY A 95 -10.30 -5.16 1.12
CA GLY A 95 -11.02 -6.37 0.73
C GLY A 95 -10.18 -7.37 -0.04
N GLU A 96 -8.87 -7.19 -0.05
CA GLU A 96 -7.96 -8.08 -0.79
C GLU A 96 -7.61 -9.29 0.08
N MET A 97 -8.29 -10.40 -0.20
CA MET A 97 -8.04 -11.64 0.53
C MET A 97 -7.29 -12.64 -0.35
N ALA A 98 -6.34 -12.11 -1.12
CA ALA A 98 -5.55 -12.91 -2.04
C ALA A 98 -4.51 -13.75 -1.29
N LEU A 99 -3.90 -14.70 -2.02
CA LEU A 99 -2.85 -15.54 -1.47
C LEU A 99 -1.70 -14.69 -0.91
N GLN A 100 -1.38 -13.58 -1.56
CA GLN A 100 -0.32 -12.69 -1.10
C GLN A 100 -0.60 -12.16 0.31
N THR A 101 -1.85 -11.80 0.59
CA THR A 101 -2.23 -11.32 1.93
C THR A 101 -2.02 -12.41 2.96
N GLU A 102 -2.46 -13.64 2.65
CA GLU A 102 -2.28 -14.78 3.55
C GLU A 102 -0.81 -15.06 3.83
N ARG A 103 0.02 -14.98 2.79
CA ARG A 103 1.45 -15.22 2.95
C ARG A 103 2.09 -14.16 3.84
N GLY A 104 1.63 -12.92 3.76
CA GLY A 104 2.10 -11.87 4.66
C GLY A 104 1.74 -12.14 6.10
N VAL A 105 0.51 -12.59 6.34
CA VAL A 105 0.07 -12.95 7.69
C VAL A 105 0.93 -14.09 8.23
N GLU A 106 1.18 -15.12 7.42
CA GLU A 106 2.00 -16.24 7.84
C GLU A 106 3.41 -15.79 8.19
N TRP A 107 3.98 -14.90 7.40
CA TRP A 107 5.31 -14.37 7.67
C TRP A 107 5.35 -13.66 9.01
N LEU A 108 4.33 -12.82 9.30
CA LEU A 108 4.25 -12.11 10.58
C LEU A 108 4.12 -13.08 11.75
N LEU A 109 3.33 -14.13 11.58
CA LEU A 109 3.15 -15.11 12.65
C LEU A 109 4.44 -15.85 12.96
N ARG A 110 5.26 -16.11 11.95
CA ARG A 110 6.55 -16.78 12.15
C ARG A 110 7.56 -15.93 12.90
N LEU A 111 7.41 -14.60 12.84
CA LEU A 111 8.33 -13.70 13.53
C LEU A 111 8.29 -13.86 15.04
N LYS A 112 7.18 -14.31 15.56
CA LYS A 112 7.05 -14.49 17.00
C LYS A 112 7.95 -15.59 17.50
N GLY A 113 8.21 -16.49 16.66
CA GLY A 113 9.03 -17.69 16.78
C GLY A 113 9.90 -17.81 17.96
#